data_82f8af18739bd91873d0efa6fc24c704
#
_entry.id   82f8af18739bd91873d0efa6fc24c704
#
_cell.length_a   1.000
_cell.length_b   1.000
_cell.length_c   1.000
_cell.angle_alpha   90.00
_cell.angle_beta   90.00
_cell.angle_gamma   90.00
#
_symmetry.space_group_name_H-M   'P 1'
#
loop_
_entity.id
_entity.type
_entity.pdbx_description
1 polymer ?
#
loop_
_entity_poly.entity_id
_entity_poly.type
_entity_poly.pdbx_seq_one_letter_code
_entity_poly.pdbx_strand_id
1 'polypeptide(L)'
;QINAYYQVDCPNQECQQLDVKPKLQVDYLVWAEDAAEPVLAFGSCPGCGKQAEFPLTPELLASKEPLPALSVLKARLLELSANPGDPMRDLMADVIAFYPHRSLASLQAMLSRLDNPAITLRQRTLLRALILSTADRVNSLWTHPGGRSRPRQLLRPPLFQELNPWQAL
;
A
#
# COMPACT_ATOMS: atom_id res chain seq x y z
N GLN A 1 -1.45 -13.07 0.89
CA GLN A 1 -0.60 -12.40 -0.11
C GLN A 1 -0.48 -10.90 0.12
N ILE A 2 -1.59 -10.13 0.30
CA ILE A 2 -1.53 -8.66 0.44
C ILE A 2 -0.70 -8.25 1.66
N ASN A 3 -0.89 -8.90 2.81
CA ASN A 3 -0.08 -8.64 4.00
C ASN A 3 1.41 -8.94 3.80
N ALA A 4 1.78 -9.80 2.85
CA ALA A 4 3.17 -10.10 2.58
C ALA A 4 3.94 -8.88 2.03
N TYR A 5 3.27 -7.96 1.36
CA TYR A 5 3.88 -6.73 0.86
C TYR A 5 4.18 -5.70 1.96
N TYR A 6 3.55 -5.84 3.13
CA TYR A 6 3.70 -4.97 4.29
C TYR A 6 4.37 -5.68 5.48
N GLN A 7 5.10 -6.76 5.21
CA GLN A 7 5.84 -7.46 6.26
C GLN A 7 7.16 -6.77 6.56
N VAL A 8 7.32 -6.39 7.82
CA VAL A 8 8.53 -5.78 8.37
C VAL A 8 8.93 -6.57 9.60
N ASP A 9 10.20 -6.92 9.73
CA ASP A 9 10.70 -7.56 10.96
C ASP A 9 10.66 -6.56 12.12
N CYS A 10 10.28 -7.02 13.31
CA CYS A 10 10.27 -6.14 14.48
C CYS A 10 11.70 -5.67 14.79
N PRO A 11 11.97 -4.35 14.86
CA PRO A 11 13.32 -3.84 15.12
C PRO A 11 13.75 -3.89 16.59
N ASN A 12 12.86 -4.32 17.50
CA ASN A 12 13.20 -4.47 18.92
C ASN A 12 14.30 -5.54 19.08
N GLN A 13 15.37 -5.20 19.80
CA GLN A 13 16.51 -6.09 20.04
C GLN A 13 16.10 -7.46 20.58
N GLU A 14 15.17 -7.52 21.50
CA GLU A 14 14.64 -8.78 22.05
C GLU A 14 14.01 -9.65 20.96
N CYS A 15 13.26 -9.04 20.04
CA CYS A 15 12.65 -9.74 18.91
C CYS A 15 13.68 -10.16 17.87
N GLN A 16 14.75 -9.38 17.68
CA GLN A 16 15.81 -9.68 16.72
C GLN A 16 16.70 -10.84 17.16
N GLN A 17 16.74 -11.15 18.45
CA GLN A 17 17.50 -12.28 19.03
C GLN A 17 16.75 -13.61 18.94
N LEU A 18 15.47 -13.59 18.56
CA LEU A 18 14.68 -14.82 18.40
C LEU A 18 15.03 -15.55 17.09
N ASP A 19 15.03 -16.88 17.13
CA ASP A 19 15.24 -17.72 15.94
C ASP A 19 14.20 -17.42 14.85
N VAL A 20 12.96 -17.18 15.27
CA VAL A 20 11.88 -16.74 14.38
C VAL A 20 11.50 -15.31 14.75
N LYS A 21 11.92 -14.38 13.91
CA LYS A 21 11.66 -12.95 14.12
C LYS A 21 10.18 -12.64 13.93
N PRO A 22 9.51 -12.04 14.93
CA PRO A 22 8.12 -11.65 14.79
C PRO A 22 7.99 -10.51 13.75
N LYS A 23 6.94 -10.59 12.93
CA LYS A 23 6.62 -9.56 11.94
C LYS A 23 5.70 -8.52 12.58
N LEU A 24 5.95 -7.24 12.25
CA LEU A 24 5.04 -6.16 12.59
C LEU A 24 3.71 -6.35 11.85
N GLN A 25 2.62 -6.06 12.55
CA GLN A 25 1.33 -5.77 11.93
C GLN A 25 1.37 -4.30 11.53
N VAL A 26 1.73 -4.04 10.27
CA VAL A 26 1.94 -2.68 9.77
C VAL A 26 0.61 -2.06 9.40
N ASP A 27 0.30 -0.91 10.00
CA ASP A 27 -0.87 -0.10 9.68
C ASP A 27 -0.54 0.85 8.52
N TYR A 28 0.62 1.50 8.57
CA TYR A 28 1.12 2.33 7.48
C TYR A 28 2.65 2.40 7.43
N LEU A 29 3.16 2.74 6.27
CA LEU A 29 4.55 3.11 6.02
C LEU A 29 4.66 4.61 5.79
N VAL A 30 5.75 5.23 6.20
CA VAL A 30 6.04 6.63 5.94
C VAL A 30 7.18 6.74 4.94
N TRP A 31 6.99 7.58 3.94
CA TRP A 31 7.93 7.85 2.88
C TRP A 31 8.39 9.30 2.92
N ALA A 32 9.66 9.54 2.63
CA ALA A 32 10.10 10.84 2.16
C ALA A 32 9.91 10.93 0.64
N GLU A 33 9.68 12.13 0.11
CA GLU A 33 9.34 12.37 -1.29
C GLU A 33 10.34 11.72 -2.26
N ASP A 34 11.64 11.85 -1.96
CA ASP A 34 12.73 11.36 -2.80
C ASP A 34 13.30 10.00 -2.34
N ALA A 35 12.68 9.36 -1.35
CA ALA A 35 13.19 8.09 -0.85
C ALA A 35 12.80 6.93 -1.76
N ALA A 36 13.77 6.06 -2.03
CA ALA A 36 13.54 4.80 -2.77
C ALA A 36 12.78 3.76 -1.93
N GLU A 37 12.87 3.87 -0.59
CA GLU A 37 12.23 2.96 0.37
C GLU A 37 11.58 3.76 1.49
N PRO A 38 10.56 3.21 2.20
CA PRO A 38 9.95 3.89 3.32
C PRO A 38 10.94 4.08 4.48
N VAL A 39 10.80 5.19 5.19
CA VAL A 39 11.72 5.58 6.28
C VAL A 39 11.22 5.15 7.67
N LEU A 40 9.91 5.00 7.83
CA LEU A 40 9.29 4.55 9.09
C LEU A 40 8.17 3.54 8.78
N ALA A 41 7.86 2.67 9.74
CA ALA A 41 6.64 1.89 9.79
C ALA A 41 5.92 2.14 11.11
N PHE A 42 4.63 2.38 11.06
CA PHE A 42 3.77 2.33 12.24
C PHE A 42 3.02 1.01 12.28
N GLY A 43 3.02 0.40 13.44
CA GLY A 43 2.32 -0.87 13.62
C GLY A 43 2.54 -1.46 15.00
N SER A 44 2.03 -2.65 15.21
CA SER A 44 2.18 -3.40 16.46
C SER A 44 2.97 -4.69 16.25
N CYS A 45 3.78 -5.05 17.24
CA CYS A 45 4.52 -6.30 17.25
C CYS A 45 3.79 -7.33 18.12
N PRO A 46 3.35 -8.48 17.59
CA PRO A 46 2.71 -9.51 18.39
C PRO A 46 3.69 -10.21 19.35
N GLY A 47 5.00 -10.12 19.10
CA GLY A 47 6.01 -10.76 19.95
C GLY A 47 6.32 -9.95 21.23
N CYS A 48 6.54 -8.65 21.13
CA CYS A 48 6.85 -7.81 22.29
C CYS A 48 5.68 -6.90 22.73
N GLY A 49 4.53 -6.93 22.03
CA GLY A 49 3.35 -6.12 22.33
C GLY A 49 3.50 -4.61 22.06
N LYS A 50 4.65 -4.16 21.55
CA LYS A 50 4.94 -2.76 21.34
C LYS A 50 4.20 -2.22 20.11
N GLN A 51 3.51 -1.09 20.28
CA GLN A 51 2.90 -0.33 19.19
C GLN A 51 3.57 1.03 19.10
N ALA A 52 4.20 1.32 17.98
CA ALA A 52 4.95 2.57 17.79
C ALA A 52 5.26 2.82 16.31
N GLU A 53 5.84 3.98 16.03
CA GLU A 53 6.61 4.21 14.81
C GLU A 53 8.01 3.63 14.98
N PHE A 54 8.40 2.81 14.03
CA PHE A 54 9.70 2.15 13.98
C PHE A 54 10.51 2.68 12.80
N PRO A 55 11.73 3.19 13.01
CA PRO A 55 12.64 3.49 11.91
C PRO A 55 12.90 2.22 11.09
N LEU A 56 12.91 2.37 9.77
CA LEU A 56 13.16 1.28 8.85
C LEU A 56 14.57 1.35 8.29
N THR A 57 15.19 0.18 8.19
CA THR A 57 16.40 -0.04 7.41
C THR A 57 16.10 -0.99 6.26
N PRO A 58 16.90 -1.00 5.18
CA PRO A 58 16.69 -1.92 4.05
C PRO A 58 16.61 -3.39 4.47
N GLU A 59 17.36 -3.78 5.51
CA GLU A 59 17.40 -5.15 6.03
C GLU A 59 16.06 -5.56 6.68
N LEU A 60 15.36 -4.60 7.31
CA LEU A 60 14.06 -4.84 7.93
C LEU A 60 12.92 -4.92 6.90
N LEU A 61 13.12 -4.26 5.76
CA LEU A 61 12.16 -4.22 4.65
C LEU A 61 12.22 -5.43 3.73
N ALA A 62 13.08 -6.39 4.01
CA ALA A 62 13.25 -7.57 3.17
C ALA A 62 11.95 -8.38 3.07
N SER A 63 11.00 -7.83 2.33
CA SER A 63 9.80 -8.54 1.87
C SER A 63 10.26 -9.72 1.05
N LYS A 64 9.97 -10.92 1.51
CA LYS A 64 10.34 -12.16 0.81
C LYS A 64 9.54 -12.37 -0.47
N GLU A 65 8.47 -11.62 -0.66
CA GLU A 65 7.61 -11.75 -1.82
C GLU A 65 7.92 -10.64 -2.83
N PRO A 66 8.42 -10.98 -4.03
CA PRO A 66 8.75 -9.97 -5.02
C PRO A 66 7.49 -9.26 -5.49
N LEU A 67 7.55 -7.93 -5.51
CA LEU A 67 6.47 -7.13 -6.10
C LEU A 67 6.47 -7.34 -7.62
N PRO A 68 5.29 -7.41 -8.25
CA PRO A 68 5.19 -7.39 -9.71
C PRO A 68 5.83 -6.12 -10.27
N ALA A 69 6.38 -6.17 -11.48
CA ALA A 69 7.02 -5.00 -12.09
C ALA A 69 6.08 -3.79 -12.12
N LEU A 70 6.55 -2.63 -11.65
CA LEU A 70 5.74 -1.42 -11.52
C LEU A 70 5.14 -0.98 -12.86
N SER A 71 5.89 -1.09 -13.96
CA SER A 71 5.42 -0.77 -15.32
C SER A 71 4.23 -1.65 -15.73
N VAL A 72 4.28 -2.95 -15.40
CA VAL A 72 3.22 -3.90 -15.69
C VAL A 72 1.96 -3.57 -14.87
N LEU A 73 2.13 -3.24 -13.58
CA LEU A 73 1.02 -2.83 -12.71
C LEU A 73 0.32 -1.58 -13.24
N LYS A 74 1.10 -0.55 -13.57
CA LYS A 74 0.58 0.71 -14.12
C LYS A 74 -0.15 0.50 -15.45
N ALA A 75 0.45 -0.22 -16.38
CA ALA A 75 -0.18 -0.54 -17.67
C ALA A 75 -1.53 -1.26 -17.48
N ARG A 76 -1.55 -2.27 -16.64
CA ARG A 76 -2.75 -3.08 -16.38
C ARG A 76 -3.87 -2.28 -15.71
N LEU A 77 -3.54 -1.44 -14.75
CA LEU A 77 -4.52 -0.56 -14.11
C LEU A 77 -5.03 0.51 -15.07
N LEU A 78 -4.18 1.04 -15.93
CA LEU A 78 -4.58 1.99 -16.95
C LEU A 78 -5.53 1.36 -17.98
N GLU A 79 -5.28 0.14 -18.42
CA GLU A 79 -6.18 -0.63 -19.30
C GLU A 79 -7.54 -0.90 -18.65
N LEU A 80 -7.57 -1.16 -17.35
CA LEU A 80 -8.82 -1.36 -16.59
C LEU A 80 -9.59 -0.04 -16.34
N SER A 81 -8.92 1.10 -16.38
CA SER A 81 -9.48 2.41 -16.02
C SER A 81 -9.91 3.23 -17.22
N ALA A 82 -9.25 3.09 -18.37
CA ALA A 82 -9.50 3.90 -19.56
C ALA A 82 -9.22 3.10 -20.85
N ASN A 83 -10.14 3.15 -21.79
CA ASN A 83 -9.99 2.52 -23.09
C ASN A 83 -8.88 3.20 -23.92
N PRO A 84 -8.25 2.49 -24.86
CA PRO A 84 -7.41 3.12 -25.88
C PRO A 84 -8.18 4.22 -26.61
N GLY A 85 -7.62 5.43 -26.68
CA GLY A 85 -8.29 6.59 -27.31
C GLY A 85 -9.18 7.41 -26.38
N ASP A 86 -9.34 7.01 -25.12
CA ASP A 86 -10.04 7.84 -24.13
C ASP A 86 -9.26 9.14 -23.86
N PRO A 87 -9.87 10.33 -24.01
CA PRO A 87 -9.20 11.61 -23.79
C PRO A 87 -8.72 11.79 -22.35
N MET A 88 -9.26 11.02 -21.39
CA MET A 88 -8.86 11.07 -19.99
C MET A 88 -7.72 10.10 -19.66
N ARG A 89 -7.22 9.33 -20.65
CA ARG A 89 -6.22 8.27 -20.42
C ARG A 89 -4.91 8.80 -19.82
N ASP A 90 -4.44 9.94 -20.29
CA ASP A 90 -3.20 10.55 -19.78
C ASP A 90 -3.40 11.02 -18.33
N LEU A 91 -4.54 11.64 -18.02
CA LEU A 91 -4.88 12.03 -16.65
C LEU A 91 -4.98 10.81 -15.73
N MET A 92 -5.51 9.68 -16.20
CA MET A 92 -5.55 8.43 -15.44
C MET A 92 -4.15 7.89 -15.19
N ALA A 93 -3.23 8.00 -16.15
CA ALA A 93 -1.83 7.62 -15.96
C ALA A 93 -1.16 8.48 -14.87
N ASP A 94 -1.41 9.78 -14.86
CA ASP A 94 -0.92 10.71 -13.84
C ASP A 94 -1.49 10.37 -12.45
N VAL A 95 -2.79 10.07 -12.37
CA VAL A 95 -3.43 9.65 -11.11
C VAL A 95 -2.81 8.34 -10.60
N ILE A 96 -2.59 7.35 -11.45
CA ILE A 96 -1.96 6.08 -11.08
C ILE A 96 -0.53 6.30 -10.56
N ALA A 97 0.17 7.32 -11.03
CA ALA A 97 1.53 7.65 -10.58
C ALA A 97 1.61 8.09 -9.10
N PHE A 98 0.49 8.53 -8.50
CA PHE A 98 0.43 8.86 -7.07
C PHE A 98 0.34 7.64 -6.15
N TYR A 99 0.17 6.44 -6.68
CA TYR A 99 0.11 5.25 -5.85
C TYR A 99 1.49 4.63 -5.66
N PRO A 100 1.91 4.37 -4.41
CA PRO A 100 3.10 3.60 -4.12
C PRO A 100 3.03 2.20 -4.73
N HIS A 101 4.18 1.61 -4.99
CA HIS A 101 4.28 0.31 -5.68
C HIS A 101 3.53 -0.80 -4.95
N ARG A 102 3.67 -0.87 -3.60
CA ARG A 102 2.98 -1.88 -2.77
C ARG A 102 1.46 -1.69 -2.79
N SER A 103 1.02 -0.45 -2.76
CA SER A 103 -0.41 -0.10 -2.86
C SER A 103 -1.00 -0.55 -4.19
N LEU A 104 -0.32 -0.29 -5.32
CA LEU A 104 -0.77 -0.76 -6.64
C LEU A 104 -0.82 -2.28 -6.71
N ALA A 105 0.21 -2.98 -6.23
CA ALA A 105 0.24 -4.44 -6.21
C ALA A 105 -0.91 -5.02 -5.36
N SER A 106 -1.18 -4.40 -4.21
CA SER A 106 -2.27 -4.81 -3.32
C SER A 106 -3.64 -4.59 -3.93
N LEU A 107 -3.88 -3.41 -4.51
CA LEU A 107 -5.14 -3.08 -5.19
C LEU A 107 -5.39 -4.04 -6.36
N GLN A 108 -4.37 -4.31 -7.17
CA GLN A 108 -4.49 -5.29 -8.26
C GLN A 108 -4.79 -6.69 -7.75
N ALA A 109 -4.10 -7.15 -6.69
CA ALA A 109 -4.35 -8.46 -6.10
C ALA A 109 -5.79 -8.58 -5.57
N MET A 110 -6.34 -7.51 -4.98
CA MET A 110 -7.74 -7.46 -4.53
C MET A 110 -8.70 -7.51 -5.72
N LEU A 111 -8.48 -6.69 -6.74
CA LEU A 111 -9.33 -6.64 -7.94
C LEU A 111 -9.34 -7.98 -8.68
N SER A 112 -8.18 -8.62 -8.85
CA SER A 112 -8.07 -9.92 -9.52
C SER A 112 -8.85 -11.04 -8.81
N ARG A 113 -9.06 -10.93 -7.50
CA ARG A 113 -9.86 -11.91 -6.75
C ARG A 113 -11.36 -11.76 -6.94
N LEU A 114 -11.82 -10.62 -7.43
CA LEU A 114 -13.24 -10.41 -7.73
C LEU A 114 -13.71 -11.24 -8.94
N ASP A 115 -12.78 -11.73 -9.77
CA ASP A 115 -13.09 -12.57 -10.91
C ASP A 115 -13.31 -14.05 -10.52
N ASN A 116 -13.20 -14.37 -9.23
CA ASN A 116 -13.50 -15.71 -8.74
C ASN A 116 -14.98 -16.05 -8.97
N PRO A 117 -15.28 -17.18 -9.67
CA PRO A 117 -16.66 -17.60 -9.99
C PRO A 117 -17.51 -17.90 -8.75
N ALA A 118 -16.88 -18.17 -7.59
CA ALA A 118 -17.59 -18.37 -6.32
C ALA A 118 -18.21 -17.08 -5.74
N ILE A 119 -17.83 -15.91 -6.28
CA ILE A 119 -18.32 -14.60 -5.81
C ILE A 119 -19.57 -14.22 -6.64
N THR A 120 -20.71 -14.05 -5.97
CA THR A 120 -21.95 -13.59 -6.60
C THR A 120 -21.80 -12.16 -7.11
N LEU A 121 -22.62 -11.77 -8.08
CA LEU A 121 -22.64 -10.40 -8.64
C LEU A 121 -22.80 -9.34 -7.56
N ARG A 122 -23.72 -9.56 -6.59
CA ARG A 122 -23.96 -8.64 -5.47
C ARG A 122 -22.70 -8.49 -4.59
N GLN A 123 -22.06 -9.59 -4.24
CA GLN A 123 -20.82 -9.57 -3.46
C GLN A 123 -19.69 -8.86 -4.21
N ARG A 124 -19.56 -9.12 -5.53
CA ARG A 124 -18.57 -8.46 -6.38
C ARG A 124 -18.77 -6.94 -6.41
N THR A 125 -20.01 -6.46 -6.53
CA THR A 125 -20.33 -5.03 -6.51
C THR A 125 -19.96 -4.39 -5.18
N LEU A 126 -20.32 -5.03 -4.05
CA LEU A 126 -19.98 -4.53 -2.71
C LEU A 126 -18.46 -4.50 -2.47
N LEU A 127 -17.76 -5.58 -2.85
CA LEU A 127 -16.30 -5.65 -2.71
C LEU A 127 -15.59 -4.62 -3.59
N ARG A 128 -16.08 -4.36 -4.82
CA ARG A 128 -15.58 -3.28 -5.66
C ARG A 128 -15.73 -1.91 -4.98
N ALA A 129 -16.88 -1.63 -4.39
CA ALA A 129 -17.11 -0.37 -3.68
C ALA A 129 -16.14 -0.21 -2.50
N LEU A 130 -15.88 -1.28 -1.74
CA LEU A 130 -14.90 -1.28 -0.66
C LEU A 130 -13.46 -1.04 -1.18
N ILE A 131 -13.06 -1.72 -2.24
CA ILE A 131 -11.72 -1.54 -2.85
C ILE A 131 -11.57 -0.09 -3.36
N LEU A 132 -12.59 0.48 -3.99
CA LEU A 132 -12.58 1.87 -4.44
C LEU A 132 -12.45 2.86 -3.28
N SER A 133 -13.16 2.62 -2.16
CA SER A 133 -13.01 3.46 -0.96
C SER A 133 -11.61 3.37 -0.36
N THR A 134 -11.00 2.18 -0.42
CA THR A 134 -9.62 1.96 0.02
C THR A 134 -8.62 2.70 -0.89
N ALA A 135 -8.84 2.67 -2.20
CA ALA A 135 -7.97 3.34 -3.17
C ALA A 135 -7.82 4.84 -2.89
N ASP A 136 -8.86 5.52 -2.42
CA ASP A 136 -8.78 6.93 -2.00
C ASP A 136 -7.81 7.16 -0.84
N ARG A 137 -7.54 6.16 -0.03
CA ARG A 137 -6.75 6.27 1.21
C ARG A 137 -5.29 5.80 1.08
N VAL A 138 -4.99 4.98 0.08
CA VAL A 138 -3.68 4.31 -0.05
C VAL A 138 -2.77 4.96 -1.11
N ASN A 139 -3.05 6.20 -1.49
CA ASN A 139 -2.20 6.97 -2.39
C ASN A 139 -1.21 7.86 -1.62
N SER A 140 -0.22 8.41 -2.31
CA SER A 140 0.83 9.26 -1.73
C SER A 140 0.43 10.72 -1.46
N LEU A 141 -0.86 11.05 -1.51
CA LEU A 141 -1.35 12.41 -1.26
C LEU A 141 -1.70 12.67 0.22
N TRP A 142 -1.53 11.68 1.09
CA TRP A 142 -1.79 11.79 2.53
C TRP A 142 -0.53 12.18 3.28
N THR A 143 -0.54 13.34 3.92
CA THR A 143 0.61 13.87 4.67
C THR A 143 0.91 13.10 5.94
N HIS A 144 2.19 13.10 6.37
CA HIS A 144 2.63 12.61 7.66
C HIS A 144 3.49 13.67 8.39
N PRO A 145 3.37 13.85 9.70
CA PRO A 145 2.30 13.40 10.58
C PRO A 145 1.05 14.19 10.25
N GLY A 146 -0.05 13.56 10.12
CA GLY A 146 -1.06 14.40 9.76
C GLY A 146 -2.46 14.05 9.68
N GLY A 147 -3.15 15.08 9.65
CA GLY A 147 -4.55 15.08 9.53
C GLY A 147 -5.03 14.50 8.19
N ARG A 148 -6.24 14.00 8.18
CA ARG A 148 -6.98 13.50 7.03
C ARG A 148 -7.36 14.61 6.03
N SER A 149 -6.65 15.74 6.02
CA SER A 149 -6.95 16.80 5.07
C SER A 149 -6.50 16.35 3.69
N ARG A 150 -7.47 16.14 2.81
CA ARG A 150 -7.17 15.94 1.39
C ARG A 150 -6.34 17.12 0.91
N PRO A 151 -5.21 16.88 0.28
CA PRO A 151 -4.45 17.95 -0.31
C PRO A 151 -5.34 18.67 -1.35
N ARG A 152 -5.37 19.99 -1.28
CA ARG A 152 -6.13 20.83 -2.24
C ARG A 152 -5.52 20.79 -3.65
N GLN A 153 -4.28 20.31 -3.75
CA GLN A 153 -3.53 20.17 -4.99
C GLN A 153 -3.04 18.73 -5.11
N LEU A 154 -2.96 18.21 -6.34
CA LEU A 154 -2.39 16.89 -6.63
C LEU A 154 -0.85 16.98 -6.57
N LEU A 155 -0.32 17.31 -5.39
CA LEU A 155 1.10 17.36 -5.13
C LEU A 155 1.44 16.36 -4.02
N ARG A 156 2.48 15.57 -4.24
CA ARG A 156 3.00 14.67 -3.22
C ARG A 156 3.64 15.50 -2.12
N PRO A 157 3.23 15.31 -0.85
CA PRO A 157 3.87 16.00 0.26
C PRO A 157 5.29 15.47 0.51
N PRO A 158 6.19 16.27 1.15
CA PRO A 158 7.56 15.85 1.47
C PRO A 158 7.63 14.58 2.33
N LEU A 159 6.64 14.39 3.21
CA LEU A 159 6.43 13.16 3.95
C LEU A 159 4.99 12.70 3.75
N PHE A 160 4.80 11.46 3.34
CA PHE A 160 3.46 10.91 3.13
C PHE A 160 3.32 9.51 3.74
N GLN A 161 2.06 9.17 4.03
CA GLN A 161 1.68 7.85 4.54
C GLN A 161 1.26 6.94 3.39
N GLU A 162 1.79 5.74 3.36
CA GLU A 162 1.27 4.63 2.59
C GLU A 162 0.50 3.70 3.54
N LEU A 163 -0.82 3.83 3.58
CA LEU A 163 -1.66 2.94 4.38
C LEU A 163 -1.62 1.52 3.85
N ASN A 164 -1.58 0.55 4.76
CA ASN A 164 -1.78 -0.84 4.38
C ASN A 164 -3.23 -1.01 3.90
N PRO A 165 -3.48 -1.38 2.63
CA PRO A 165 -4.83 -1.49 2.09
C PRO A 165 -5.74 -2.43 2.87
N TRP A 166 -5.19 -3.44 3.52
CA TRP A 166 -5.93 -4.38 4.35
C TRP A 166 -6.46 -3.73 5.64
N GLN A 167 -5.72 -2.76 6.18
CA GLN A 167 -6.16 -1.99 7.35
C GLN A 167 -7.11 -0.84 6.97
N ALA A 168 -7.13 -0.47 5.70
CA ALA A 168 -7.98 0.59 5.18
C ALA A 168 -9.39 0.11 4.76
N LEU A 169 -9.59 -1.22 4.63
CA LEU A 169 -10.88 -1.87 4.38
C LEU A 169 -11.74 -1.89 5.65
#